data_6fcfd66c6917798fc460a856caf5ed9a
#
_entry.id   6fcfd66c6917798fc460a856caf5ed9a
#
_cell.length_a   1.000
_cell.length_b   1.000
_cell.length_c   1.000
_cell.angle_alpha   90.00
_cell.angle_beta   90.00
_cell.angle_gamma   90.00
#
_symmetry.space_group_name_H-M   'P 1'
#
loop_
_entity.id
_entity.type
_entity.pdbx_description
1 polymer ?
#
loop_
_entity_poly.entity_id
_entity_poly.type
_entity_poly.pdbx_seq_one_letter_code
_entity_poly.pdbx_strand_id
1 'polypeptide(L)'
;MLSALVYPAVPHTLFTLEDLYGLHIGEIDGELCLRLDKSKGTTYLSMFDMFHAWQEQAEKLKSGEITQEEYDQWRYNYPSIVHKTN
;
A
#
# COMPACT_ATOMS: atom_id res chain seq x y z
N MET A 1 -10.12 -10.24 20.56
CA MET A 1 -10.36 -11.33 20.16
C MET A 1 -11.32 -11.45 19.12
N LEU A 2 -12.35 -10.83 19.21
CA LEU A 2 -13.27 -10.85 18.16
C LEU A 2 -12.71 -10.35 16.87
N SER A 3 -11.81 -9.39 16.93
CA SER A 3 -11.26 -8.86 15.71
C SER A 3 -10.53 -9.92 14.91
N ALA A 4 -9.91 -10.86 15.59
CA ALA A 4 -9.22 -11.92 14.89
C ALA A 4 -10.19 -12.79 14.11
N LEU A 5 -11.41 -12.92 14.63
CA LEU A 5 -12.41 -13.69 13.94
C LEU A 5 -13.05 -12.90 12.83
N VAL A 6 -13.16 -11.60 13.04
CA VAL A 6 -13.79 -10.74 12.06
C VAL A 6 -12.97 -10.57 10.79
N TYR A 7 -11.65 -10.66 10.92
CA TYR A 7 -10.80 -10.41 9.77
C TYR A 7 -9.95 -11.60 9.36
N PRO A 8 -10.52 -12.78 9.20
CA PRO A 8 -9.72 -13.92 8.77
C PRO A 8 -9.22 -13.77 7.33
N ALA A 9 -9.87 -12.90 6.56
CA ALA A 9 -9.48 -12.70 5.17
C ALA A 9 -8.23 -11.83 5.01
N VAL A 10 -7.87 -11.07 6.04
CA VAL A 10 -6.72 -10.17 5.92
C VAL A 10 -5.42 -10.92 5.64
N PRO A 11 -5.10 -11.99 6.39
CA PRO A 11 -3.88 -12.73 6.07
C PRO A 11 -3.89 -13.27 4.66
N HIS A 12 -5.02 -13.76 4.19
CA HIS A 12 -5.09 -14.33 2.85
C HIS A 12 -4.90 -13.27 1.78
N THR A 13 -5.39 -12.06 2.03
CA THR A 13 -5.18 -10.96 1.10
C THR A 13 -3.69 -10.66 1.00
N LEU A 14 -3.01 -10.62 2.13
CA LEU A 14 -1.58 -10.35 2.13
C LEU A 14 -0.80 -11.45 1.45
N PHE A 15 -1.20 -12.71 1.67
CA PHE A 15 -0.53 -13.83 1.03
C PHE A 15 -0.73 -13.82 -0.48
N THR A 16 -1.90 -13.40 -0.91
CA THR A 16 -2.15 -13.26 -2.35
C THR A 16 -1.22 -12.21 -2.95
N LEU A 17 -1.04 -11.10 -2.24
CA LEU A 17 -0.13 -10.07 -2.71
C LEU A 17 1.31 -10.56 -2.72
N GLU A 18 1.65 -11.42 -1.78
CA GLU A 18 2.97 -12.04 -1.78
C GLU A 18 3.17 -12.85 -3.05
N ASP A 19 2.19 -13.66 -3.38
CA ASP A 19 2.28 -14.53 -4.54
C ASP A 19 2.30 -13.75 -5.86
N LEU A 20 1.44 -12.74 -5.96
CA LEU A 20 1.30 -12.03 -7.22
C LEU A 20 2.32 -10.93 -7.42
N TYR A 21 2.69 -10.25 -6.34
CA TYR A 21 3.52 -9.06 -6.47
C TYR A 21 4.83 -9.11 -5.70
N GLY A 22 5.08 -10.18 -4.99
CA GLY A 22 6.33 -10.28 -4.25
C GLY A 22 6.37 -9.44 -2.98
N LEU A 23 5.18 -9.09 -2.46
CA LEU A 23 5.13 -8.42 -1.19
C LEU A 23 5.46 -9.44 -0.11
N HIS A 24 6.44 -9.14 0.74
CA HIS A 24 6.83 -10.12 1.75
C HIS A 24 7.17 -9.43 3.05
N ILE A 25 7.20 -10.22 4.09
CA ILE A 25 7.48 -9.71 5.42
C ILE A 25 8.99 -9.58 5.59
N GLY A 26 9.40 -8.51 6.24
CA GLY A 26 10.81 -8.31 6.53
C GLY A 26 10.98 -7.60 7.84
N GLU A 27 12.20 -7.23 8.13
CA GLU A 27 12.51 -6.56 9.38
C GLU A 27 13.54 -5.48 9.13
N ILE A 28 13.32 -4.31 9.71
CA ILE A 28 14.27 -3.21 9.64
C ILE A 28 14.41 -2.66 11.06
N ASP A 29 15.63 -2.70 11.57
CA ASP A 29 15.92 -2.21 12.92
C ASP A 29 15.00 -2.83 13.97
N GLY A 30 14.70 -4.10 13.81
CA GLY A 30 13.89 -4.82 14.78
C GLY A 30 12.41 -4.67 14.60
N GLU A 31 11.97 -3.91 13.60
CA GLU A 31 10.55 -3.72 13.36
C GLU A 31 10.11 -4.50 12.13
N LEU A 32 9.00 -5.18 12.26
CA LEU A 32 8.45 -5.93 11.14
C LEU A 32 7.87 -4.97 10.13
N CYS A 33 8.09 -5.26 8.86
CA CYS A 33 7.58 -4.41 7.80
C CYS A 33 7.31 -5.24 6.56
N LEU A 34 6.53 -4.67 5.66
CA LEU A 34 6.29 -5.31 4.38
C LEU A 34 7.26 -4.74 3.37
N ARG A 35 7.85 -5.61 2.58
CA ARG A 35 8.88 -5.23 1.63
C ARG A 35 8.52 -5.75 0.25
N LEU A 36 9.06 -5.10 -0.77
CA LEU A 36 8.85 -5.53 -2.15
C LEU A 36 10.06 -6.29 -2.64
N ASP A 37 9.81 -7.33 -3.43
CA ASP A 37 10.87 -8.16 -3.99
C ASP A 37 11.35 -7.52 -5.29
N LYS A 38 12.54 -6.96 -5.26
CA LYS A 38 13.09 -6.26 -6.41
C LYS A 38 13.31 -7.17 -7.60
N SER A 39 13.38 -8.46 -7.38
CA SER A 39 13.61 -9.37 -8.48
C SER A 39 12.38 -9.61 -9.35
N LYS A 40 11.24 -9.05 -8.95
CA LYS A 40 10.00 -9.24 -9.70
C LYS A 40 9.85 -8.37 -10.93
N GLY A 41 10.83 -7.54 -11.23
CA GLY A 41 10.80 -6.77 -12.48
C GLY A 41 9.68 -5.75 -12.56
N THR A 42 8.86 -5.85 -13.61
CA THR A 42 7.81 -4.86 -13.80
C THR A 42 6.78 -4.90 -12.70
N THR A 43 6.54 -6.07 -12.13
CA THR A 43 5.62 -6.18 -11.01
C THR A 43 6.14 -5.38 -9.82
N TYR A 44 7.43 -5.48 -9.56
CA TYR A 44 8.04 -4.70 -8.50
C TYR A 44 7.87 -3.20 -8.77
N LEU A 45 8.12 -2.78 -10.00
CA LEU A 45 8.03 -1.36 -10.34
C LEU A 45 6.62 -0.82 -10.16
N SER A 46 5.63 -1.60 -10.54
CA SER A 46 4.24 -1.19 -10.37
C SER A 46 3.89 -1.00 -8.90
N MET A 47 4.30 -1.94 -8.07
CA MET A 47 4.02 -1.84 -6.66
C MET A 47 4.83 -0.73 -6.00
N PHE A 48 6.05 -0.53 -6.48
CA PHE A 48 6.89 0.53 -5.95
C PHE A 48 6.25 1.90 -6.21
N ASP A 49 5.73 2.10 -7.42
CA ASP A 49 5.09 3.36 -7.75
C ASP A 49 3.89 3.62 -6.86
N MET A 50 3.09 2.58 -6.62
CA MET A 50 1.92 2.73 -5.77
C MET A 50 2.33 3.02 -4.33
N PHE A 51 3.32 2.28 -3.83
CA PHE A 51 3.81 2.50 -2.47
C PHE A 51 4.37 3.90 -2.31
N HIS A 52 5.10 4.36 -3.32
CA HIS A 52 5.71 5.68 -3.28
C HIS A 52 4.64 6.77 -3.25
N ALA A 53 3.62 6.63 -4.07
CA ALA A 53 2.53 7.58 -4.09
C ALA A 53 1.79 7.59 -2.76
N TRP A 54 1.59 6.42 -2.20
CA TRP A 54 0.91 6.29 -0.92
C TRP A 54 1.74 6.94 0.18
N GLN A 55 3.04 6.68 0.18
CA GLN A 55 3.92 7.27 1.19
C GLN A 55 3.89 8.79 1.12
N GLU A 56 3.92 9.31 -0.09
CA GLU A 56 3.89 10.75 -0.28
C GLU A 56 2.65 11.36 0.36
N GLN A 57 1.50 10.76 0.11
CA GLN A 57 0.26 11.28 0.67
C GLN A 57 0.20 11.10 2.19
N ALA A 58 0.72 9.99 2.68
CA ALA A 58 0.73 9.74 4.11
C ALA A 58 1.61 10.77 4.83
N GLU A 59 2.72 11.15 4.21
CA GLU A 59 3.59 12.16 4.80
C GLU A 59 2.91 13.53 4.80
N LYS A 60 2.18 13.84 3.76
CA LYS A 60 1.44 15.11 3.71
C LYS A 60 0.37 15.16 4.80
N LEU A 61 -0.28 14.04 5.03
CA LEU A 61 -1.27 13.97 6.08
C LEU A 61 -0.60 14.16 7.44
N LYS A 62 0.52 13.51 7.65
CA LYS A 62 1.24 13.58 8.90
C LYS A 62 1.72 14.98 9.21
N SER A 63 2.18 15.69 8.17
CA SER A 63 2.70 17.04 8.35
C SER A 63 1.60 18.11 8.38
N GLY A 64 0.36 17.72 8.14
CA GLY A 64 -0.73 18.67 8.14
C GLY A 64 -0.92 19.39 6.82
N GLU A 65 -0.19 18.98 5.80
CA GLU A 65 -0.30 19.61 4.49
C GLU A 65 -1.64 19.31 3.84
N ILE A 66 -2.21 18.16 4.13
CA ILE A 66 -3.54 17.81 3.67
C ILE A 66 -4.35 17.32 4.86
N THR A 67 -5.68 17.38 4.72
CA THR A 67 -6.55 16.91 5.78
C THR A 67 -6.81 15.42 5.63
N GLN A 68 -7.38 14.85 6.68
CA GLN A 68 -7.78 13.44 6.63
C GLN A 68 -8.76 13.22 5.49
N GLU A 69 -9.66 14.17 5.29
CA GLU A 69 -10.66 14.04 4.25
C GLU A 69 -10.01 14.04 2.87
N GLU A 70 -9.02 14.89 2.67
CA GLU A 70 -8.31 14.93 1.41
C GLU A 70 -7.54 13.63 1.18
N TYR A 71 -6.94 13.10 2.23
CA TYR A 71 -6.21 11.85 2.15
C TYR A 71 -7.17 10.71 1.78
N ASP A 72 -8.33 10.67 2.41
CA ASP A 72 -9.31 9.63 2.12
C ASP A 72 -9.81 9.74 0.68
N GLN A 73 -10.00 10.97 0.20
CA GLN A 73 -10.40 11.19 -1.18
C GLN A 73 -9.35 10.66 -2.14
N TRP A 74 -8.09 10.91 -1.83
CA TRP A 74 -7.02 10.41 -2.67
C TRP A 74 -7.05 8.89 -2.76
N ARG A 75 -7.18 8.23 -1.61
CA ARG A 75 -7.21 6.77 -1.59
C ARG A 75 -8.40 6.23 -2.37
N TYR A 76 -9.54 6.87 -2.19
CA TYR A 76 -10.75 6.42 -2.84
C TYR A 76 -10.64 6.53 -4.36
N ASN A 77 -9.96 7.54 -4.84
CA ASN A 77 -9.85 7.80 -6.27
C ASN A 77 -8.60 7.25 -6.92
N TYR A 78 -7.76 6.60 -6.18
CA TYR A 78 -6.52 6.09 -6.73
C TYR A 78 -6.74 4.74 -7.41
N PRO A 79 -6.13 4.50 -8.55
CA PRO A 79 -5.39 5.48 -9.33
C PRO A 79 -6.35 6.35 -10.15
N SER A 80 -6.05 7.62 -10.17
CA SER A 80 -6.96 8.54 -10.83
C SER A 80 -6.64 8.62 -12.31
N ILE A 81 -6.72 7.52 -12.98
CA ILE A 81 -6.46 7.50 -14.40
C ILE A 81 -7.66 7.87 -15.23
N VAL A 82 -8.80 7.89 -14.61
CA VAL A 82 -10.01 8.16 -15.36
C VAL A 82 -9.97 9.48 -16.10
N HIS A 83 -9.47 10.51 -15.44
CA HIS A 83 -9.45 11.77 -16.12
C HIS A 83 -8.31 11.94 -17.07
N LYS A 84 -7.47 10.96 -17.20
CA LYS A 84 -6.40 11.12 -18.14
C LYS A 84 -6.90 10.94 -19.53
N THR A 85 -8.06 10.38 -19.64
CA THR A 85 -8.58 10.12 -20.96
C THR A 85 -9.01 11.36 -21.65
N ASN A 86 -9.00 12.44 -20.94
CA ASN A 86 -9.39 13.62 -21.63
C ASN A 86 -8.38 14.38 -22.25
#